data_e71881678db8c1708433f64b759299be
#
_entry.id   e71881678db8c1708433f64b759299be
#
_cell.length_a   1.000
_cell.length_b   1.000
_cell.length_c   1.000
_cell.angle_alpha   90.00
_cell.angle_beta   90.00
_cell.angle_gamma   90.00
#
_symmetry.space_group_name_H-M   'P 1'
#
loop_
_entity.id
_entity.type
_entity.pdbx_description
1 polymer ?
#
loop_
_entity_poly.entity_id
_entity_poly.type
_entity_poly.pdbx_seq_one_letter_code
_entity_poly.pdbx_strand_id
1 'polypeptide(L)'
;MNYQPQPLTQRYFYCPLCGGALKYQQYDERLRLTCQQCGYILYENPIVGVAAIVFNEAGELLLGRRKGGKYHGLWCIPCGYLEYDEDVYEGTKREFREETNLTIEIIRVFTVQSNFHDPERHTVGIWFLAKVIKGTPRAGDDLDLVEYFPLDKIPELAFPTDHVVIEMLRRERSASGESNLHPDRIPTTT
;
A
#
# COMPACT_ATOMS: atom_id res chain seq x y z
N MET A 1 -4.92 15.81 7.26
CA MET A 1 -6.05 15.05 7.87
C MET A 1 -5.85 15.10 9.38
N ASN A 2 -6.85 15.56 10.15
CA ASN A 2 -6.75 15.52 11.61
C ASN A 2 -6.98 14.09 12.08
N TYR A 3 -5.92 13.46 12.55
CA TYR A 3 -6.00 12.16 13.21
C TYR A 3 -6.84 12.28 14.48
N GLN A 4 -7.94 11.55 14.56
CA GLN A 4 -8.73 11.37 15.77
C GLN A 4 -8.47 9.92 16.26
N PRO A 5 -7.91 9.74 17.48
CA PRO A 5 -7.73 8.41 18.02
C PRO A 5 -9.08 7.70 18.12
N GLN A 6 -9.18 6.51 17.51
CA GLN A 6 -10.38 5.68 17.61
C GLN A 6 -10.49 5.08 19.03
N PRO A 7 -11.72 4.87 19.55
CA PRO A 7 -11.89 4.18 20.81
C PRO A 7 -11.25 2.77 20.72
N LEU A 8 -10.54 2.39 21.79
CA LEU A 8 -9.88 1.10 21.89
C LEU A 8 -10.92 -0.03 21.90
N THR A 9 -11.09 -0.72 20.78
CA THR A 9 -11.86 -1.96 20.71
C THR A 9 -10.90 -3.12 20.91
N GLN A 10 -11.10 -3.92 21.95
CA GLN A 10 -10.24 -5.07 22.21
C GLN A 10 -10.48 -6.15 21.17
N ARG A 11 -9.47 -6.42 20.34
CA ARG A 11 -9.49 -7.44 19.28
C ARG A 11 -8.81 -8.74 19.68
N TYR A 12 -7.89 -8.69 20.65
CA TYR A 12 -7.12 -9.83 21.11
C TYR A 12 -7.44 -10.10 22.58
N PHE A 13 -7.81 -11.34 22.88
CA PHE A 13 -8.23 -11.75 24.21
C PHE A 13 -7.21 -12.66 24.88
N TYR A 14 -6.38 -13.36 24.10
CA TYR A 14 -5.42 -14.32 24.57
C TYR A 14 -4.00 -14.00 24.09
N CYS A 15 -3.03 -14.26 24.96
CA CYS A 15 -1.62 -14.06 24.69
C CYS A 15 -1.12 -15.04 23.62
N PRO A 16 -0.45 -14.57 22.55
CA PRO A 16 0.07 -15.47 21.52
C PRO A 16 1.23 -16.36 22.01
N LEU A 17 1.88 -16.01 23.14
CA LEU A 17 3.00 -16.79 23.68
C LEU A 17 2.57 -17.89 24.65
N CYS A 18 1.58 -17.65 25.53
CA CYS A 18 1.24 -18.59 26.59
C CYS A 18 -0.25 -18.88 26.72
N GLY A 19 -1.11 -18.30 25.89
CA GLY A 19 -2.56 -18.46 25.97
C GLY A 19 -3.24 -17.74 27.14
N GLY A 20 -2.50 -17.07 28.02
CA GLY A 20 -3.05 -16.32 29.14
C GLY A 20 -3.90 -15.12 28.69
N ALA A 21 -4.83 -14.68 29.56
CA ALA A 21 -5.72 -13.55 29.24
C ALA A 21 -4.95 -12.25 29.03
N LEU A 22 -5.31 -11.53 27.97
CA LEU A 22 -4.83 -10.16 27.69
C LEU A 22 -5.81 -9.15 28.29
N LYS A 23 -5.29 -8.14 28.99
CA LYS A 23 -6.06 -7.01 29.51
C LYS A 23 -5.32 -5.71 29.25
N TYR A 24 -6.09 -4.61 29.04
CA TYR A 24 -5.50 -3.29 28.97
C TYR A 24 -4.90 -2.89 30.32
N GLN A 25 -3.64 -2.50 30.29
CA GLN A 25 -2.92 -1.93 31.42
C GLN A 25 -2.22 -0.64 30.99
N GLN A 26 -2.06 0.27 31.93
CA GLN A 26 -1.27 1.50 31.68
C GLN A 26 0.19 1.10 31.52
N TYR A 27 0.76 1.46 30.38
CA TYR A 27 2.18 1.28 30.06
C TYR A 27 2.68 2.59 29.47
N ASP A 28 3.49 3.30 30.22
CA ASP A 28 3.83 4.69 29.95
C ASP A 28 2.58 5.57 29.74
N GLU A 29 2.51 6.31 28.65
CA GLU A 29 1.40 7.21 28.32
C GLU A 29 0.23 6.52 27.60
N ARG A 30 0.29 5.20 27.38
CA ARG A 30 -0.73 4.45 26.60
C ARG A 30 -1.24 3.23 27.33
N LEU A 31 -2.51 2.90 27.07
CA LEU A 31 -3.05 1.60 27.40
C LEU A 31 -2.55 0.57 26.39
N ARG A 32 -2.00 -0.56 26.89
CA ARG A 32 -1.55 -1.68 26.06
C ARG A 32 -2.12 -2.98 26.57
N LEU A 33 -2.39 -3.91 25.65
CA LEU A 33 -2.78 -5.27 26.00
C LEU A 33 -1.58 -6.00 26.62
N THR A 34 -1.71 -6.37 27.89
CA THR A 34 -0.67 -7.06 28.66
C THR A 34 -1.19 -8.39 29.15
N CYS A 35 -0.39 -9.43 28.97
CA CYS A 35 -0.73 -10.77 29.44
C CYS A 35 -0.69 -10.84 30.98
N GLN A 36 -1.78 -11.30 31.55
CA GLN A 36 -1.91 -11.42 33.02
C GLN A 36 -1.12 -12.59 33.61
N GLN A 37 -0.61 -13.51 32.75
CA GLN A 37 0.12 -14.70 33.18
C GLN A 37 1.63 -14.55 32.96
N CYS A 38 2.09 -14.14 31.77
CA CYS A 38 3.53 -14.08 31.46
C CYS A 38 4.09 -12.65 31.31
N GLY A 39 3.26 -11.62 31.45
CA GLY A 39 3.69 -10.23 31.34
C GLY A 39 3.96 -9.74 29.90
N TYR A 40 3.73 -10.58 28.87
CA TYR A 40 3.92 -10.16 27.48
C TYR A 40 3.05 -8.98 27.14
N ILE A 41 3.66 -7.95 26.52
CA ILE A 41 2.96 -6.75 26.03
C ILE A 41 2.73 -6.91 24.55
N LEU A 42 1.45 -6.89 24.13
CA LEU A 42 1.08 -6.95 22.72
C LEU A 42 1.13 -5.54 22.13
N TYR A 43 2.04 -5.34 21.18
CA TYR A 43 2.11 -4.14 20.36
C TYR A 43 1.31 -4.36 19.08
N GLU A 44 0.18 -3.66 18.96
CA GLU A 44 -0.59 -3.66 17.72
C GLU A 44 0.01 -2.64 16.76
N ASN A 45 0.67 -3.14 15.72
CA ASN A 45 1.25 -2.31 14.67
C ASN A 45 0.33 -2.28 13.44
N PRO A 46 0.33 -1.20 12.66
CA PRO A 46 -0.33 -1.21 11.36
C PRO A 46 0.33 -2.23 10.45
N ILE A 47 -0.45 -2.83 9.56
CA ILE A 47 0.07 -3.71 8.51
C ILE A 47 0.82 -2.85 7.51
N VAL A 48 1.97 -3.31 7.05
CA VAL A 48 2.72 -2.63 5.99
C VAL A 48 2.22 -3.12 4.64
N GLY A 49 1.73 -2.17 3.83
CA GLY A 49 1.36 -2.39 2.44
C GLY A 49 2.37 -1.74 1.50
N VAL A 50 2.57 -2.34 0.35
CA VAL A 50 3.45 -1.85 -0.72
C VAL A 50 2.70 -1.73 -2.02
N ALA A 51 3.01 -0.73 -2.83
CA ALA A 51 2.38 -0.49 -4.12
C ALA A 51 3.39 0.05 -5.12
N ALA A 52 3.24 -0.30 -6.40
CA ALA A 52 4.11 0.21 -7.44
C ALA A 52 3.36 1.06 -8.46
N ILE A 53 3.82 2.29 -8.64
CA ILE A 53 3.36 3.27 -9.63
C ILE A 53 4.17 3.06 -10.90
N VAL A 54 3.50 2.66 -11.96
CA VAL A 54 4.11 2.36 -13.25
C VAL A 54 3.38 3.11 -14.36
N PHE A 55 4.16 3.77 -15.20
CA PHE A 55 3.66 4.43 -16.41
C PHE A 55 4.14 3.71 -17.66
N ASN A 56 3.33 3.74 -18.71
CA ASN A 56 3.75 3.36 -20.05
C ASN A 56 4.44 4.53 -20.78
N GLU A 57 4.90 4.31 -22.02
CA GLU A 57 5.56 5.32 -22.85
C GLU A 57 4.64 6.51 -23.20
N ALA A 58 3.32 6.30 -23.19
CA ALA A 58 2.34 7.39 -23.37
C ALA A 58 2.10 8.21 -22.10
N GLY A 59 2.74 7.83 -20.98
CA GLY A 59 2.56 8.48 -19.68
C GLY A 59 1.23 8.12 -19.00
N GLU A 60 0.63 7.00 -19.34
CA GLU A 60 -0.57 6.49 -18.70
C GLU A 60 -0.22 5.57 -17.52
N LEU A 61 -0.98 5.68 -16.43
CA LEU A 61 -0.81 4.92 -15.19
C LEU A 61 -1.41 3.53 -15.29
N LEU A 62 -0.67 2.49 -14.93
CA LEU A 62 -1.21 1.13 -14.78
C LEU A 62 -2.08 1.05 -13.53
N LEU A 63 -3.30 0.58 -13.71
CA LEU A 63 -4.21 0.23 -12.62
C LEU A 63 -4.70 -1.21 -12.78
N GLY A 64 -5.07 -1.81 -11.65
CA GLY A 64 -5.69 -3.11 -11.58
C GLY A 64 -7.13 -3.01 -11.07
N ARG A 65 -8.05 -3.80 -11.64
CA ARG A 65 -9.42 -3.90 -11.17
C ARG A 65 -9.57 -5.05 -10.19
N ARG A 66 -10.16 -4.75 -9.03
CA ARG A 66 -10.36 -5.72 -7.95
C ARG A 66 -11.35 -6.81 -8.36
N LYS A 67 -10.93 -8.07 -8.25
CA LYS A 67 -11.68 -9.27 -8.65
C LYS A 67 -12.81 -9.62 -7.68
N GLY A 68 -12.72 -9.21 -6.42
CA GLY A 68 -13.68 -9.62 -5.41
C GLY A 68 -13.69 -8.77 -4.14
N GLY A 69 -14.45 -9.25 -3.14
CA GLY A 69 -14.56 -8.61 -1.83
C GLY A 69 -15.34 -7.28 -1.86
N LYS A 70 -15.13 -6.48 -0.83
CA LYS A 70 -15.78 -5.17 -0.62
C LYS A 70 -15.57 -4.19 -1.78
N TYR A 71 -14.46 -4.33 -2.49
CA TYR A 71 -14.03 -3.41 -3.56
C TYR A 71 -14.13 -4.01 -4.96
N HIS A 72 -14.95 -5.06 -5.13
CA HIS A 72 -15.16 -5.70 -6.43
C HIS A 72 -15.52 -4.71 -7.53
N GLY A 73 -14.82 -4.78 -8.65
CA GLY A 73 -15.03 -3.93 -9.82
C GLY A 73 -14.39 -2.54 -9.74
N LEU A 74 -13.89 -2.11 -8.57
CA LEU A 74 -13.17 -0.86 -8.41
C LEU A 74 -11.69 -1.02 -8.74
N TRP A 75 -11.03 0.07 -9.09
CA TRP A 75 -9.64 0.07 -9.53
C TRP A 75 -8.68 0.50 -8.41
N CYS A 76 -7.46 0.05 -8.47
CA CYS A 76 -6.39 0.45 -7.55
C CYS A 76 -5.02 0.49 -8.24
N ILE A 77 -4.09 1.19 -7.66
CA ILE A 77 -2.67 0.99 -7.96
C ILE A 77 -2.32 -0.42 -7.47
N PRO A 78 -1.67 -1.28 -8.30
CA PRO A 78 -1.31 -2.64 -7.88
C PRO A 78 -0.54 -2.64 -6.57
N CYS A 79 -1.02 -3.44 -5.59
CA CYS A 79 -0.54 -3.37 -4.21
C CYS A 79 -0.87 -4.63 -3.41
N GLY A 80 -0.02 -4.95 -2.46
CA GLY A 80 -0.26 -6.04 -1.52
C GLY A 80 0.39 -5.82 -0.17
N TYR A 81 0.39 -6.85 0.66
CA TYR A 81 0.99 -6.80 1.99
C TYR A 81 2.39 -7.40 1.99
N LEU A 82 3.25 -6.74 2.76
CA LEU A 82 4.59 -7.23 3.00
C LEU A 82 4.54 -8.42 3.96
N GLU A 83 5.25 -9.49 3.64
CA GLU A 83 5.43 -10.62 4.54
C GLU A 83 6.42 -10.29 5.67
N TYR A 84 6.35 -11.03 6.77
CA TYR A 84 7.12 -10.72 7.99
C TYR A 84 8.64 -10.70 7.78
N ASP A 85 9.16 -11.58 6.94
CA ASP A 85 10.58 -11.79 6.67
C ASP A 85 11.04 -11.29 5.29
N GLU A 86 10.23 -10.41 4.67
CA GLU A 86 10.45 -9.94 3.32
C GLU A 86 11.05 -8.53 3.29
N ASP A 87 12.03 -8.33 2.42
CA ASP A 87 12.54 -6.99 2.11
C ASP A 87 11.47 -6.17 1.38
N VAL A 88 11.34 -4.89 1.74
CA VAL A 88 10.27 -4.03 1.23
C VAL A 88 10.30 -3.83 -0.29
N TYR A 89 11.49 -3.81 -0.90
CA TYR A 89 11.64 -3.68 -2.35
C TYR A 89 11.32 -4.98 -3.07
N GLU A 90 11.74 -6.11 -2.49
CA GLU A 90 11.47 -7.44 -3.07
C GLU A 90 9.97 -7.80 -2.94
N GLY A 91 9.34 -7.48 -1.80
CA GLY A 91 7.90 -7.63 -1.61
C GLY A 91 7.08 -6.81 -2.61
N THR A 92 7.50 -5.56 -2.86
CA THR A 92 6.85 -4.73 -3.89
C THR A 92 6.95 -5.35 -5.29
N LYS A 93 8.11 -5.88 -5.65
CA LYS A 93 8.31 -6.54 -6.96
C LYS A 93 7.52 -7.85 -7.06
N ARG A 94 7.43 -8.62 -5.97
CA ARG A 94 6.66 -9.88 -5.91
C ARG A 94 5.18 -9.60 -6.11
N GLU A 95 4.57 -8.75 -5.27
CA GLU A 95 3.15 -8.38 -5.35
C GLU A 95 2.79 -7.84 -6.74
N PHE A 96 3.57 -6.90 -7.25
CA PHE A 96 3.32 -6.32 -8.56
C PHE A 96 3.37 -7.38 -9.68
N ARG A 97 4.30 -8.33 -9.60
CA ARG A 97 4.41 -9.43 -10.58
C ARG A 97 3.24 -10.41 -10.48
N GLU A 98 2.79 -10.74 -9.28
CA GLU A 98 1.66 -11.65 -9.02
C GLU A 98 0.36 -11.06 -9.56
N GLU A 99 0.14 -9.76 -9.34
CA GLU A 99 -1.06 -9.06 -9.77
C GLU A 99 -1.07 -8.67 -11.25
N THR A 100 0.10 -8.43 -11.88
CA THR A 100 0.17 -7.83 -13.23
C THR A 100 0.94 -8.67 -14.25
N ASN A 101 1.67 -9.71 -13.84
CA ASN A 101 2.62 -10.48 -14.67
C ASN A 101 3.78 -9.65 -15.25
N LEU A 102 4.04 -8.48 -14.71
CA LEU A 102 5.15 -7.60 -15.10
C LEU A 102 6.29 -7.68 -14.09
N THR A 103 7.52 -7.62 -14.58
CA THR A 103 8.72 -7.44 -13.76
C THR A 103 9.11 -5.98 -13.78
N ILE A 104 9.35 -5.40 -12.61
CA ILE A 104 9.68 -3.99 -12.45
C ILE A 104 11.05 -3.77 -11.81
N GLU A 105 11.61 -2.62 -12.08
CA GLU A 105 12.73 -2.03 -11.36
C GLU A 105 12.22 -0.82 -10.58
N ILE A 106 12.48 -0.81 -9.27
CA ILE A 106 12.08 0.30 -8.42
C ILE A 106 13.07 1.46 -8.61
N ILE A 107 12.53 2.66 -8.82
CA ILE A 107 13.29 3.89 -9.04
C ILE A 107 13.50 4.61 -7.71
N ARG A 108 12.39 4.85 -6.97
CA ARG A 108 12.41 5.54 -5.67
C ARG A 108 11.13 5.31 -4.90
N VAL A 109 11.17 5.59 -3.60
CA VAL A 109 9.94 5.81 -2.83
C VAL A 109 9.26 7.07 -3.36
N PHE A 110 7.99 6.97 -3.67
CA PHE A 110 7.17 8.12 -4.07
C PHE A 110 6.55 8.79 -2.85
N THR A 111 5.83 8.03 -2.03
CA THR A 111 5.19 8.52 -0.81
C THR A 111 4.92 7.41 0.19
N VAL A 112 4.71 7.80 1.43
CA VAL A 112 4.22 6.93 2.50
C VAL A 112 2.94 7.54 3.06
N GLN A 113 1.87 6.73 3.19
CA GLN A 113 0.57 7.18 3.67
C GLN A 113 0.07 6.25 4.78
N SER A 114 -0.46 6.85 5.85
CA SER A 114 -1.25 6.10 6.82
C SER A 114 -2.68 5.94 6.33
N ASN A 115 -3.22 4.75 6.47
CA ASN A 115 -4.54 4.40 6.00
C ASN A 115 -5.42 3.98 7.17
N PHE A 116 -6.42 4.80 7.48
CA PHE A 116 -7.37 4.64 8.58
C PHE A 116 -8.82 4.46 8.12
N HIS A 117 -9.05 4.24 6.82
CA HIS A 117 -10.42 4.11 6.30
C HIS A 117 -11.09 2.78 6.71
N ASP A 118 -10.29 1.77 7.04
CA ASP A 118 -10.77 0.54 7.65
C ASP A 118 -10.44 0.57 9.15
N PRO A 119 -11.44 0.73 10.03
CA PRO A 119 -11.22 0.81 11.48
C PRO A 119 -10.71 -0.50 12.08
N GLU A 120 -10.94 -1.63 11.40
CA GLU A 120 -10.47 -2.94 11.86
C GLU A 120 -9.05 -3.26 11.41
N ARG A 121 -8.56 -2.55 10.38
CA ARG A 121 -7.28 -2.88 9.76
C ARG A 121 -6.54 -1.64 9.31
N HIS A 122 -5.84 -1.01 10.23
CA HIS A 122 -4.97 0.11 9.89
C HIS A 122 -3.74 -0.38 9.13
N THR A 123 -3.36 0.35 8.08
CA THR A 123 -2.17 0.06 7.29
C THR A 123 -1.28 1.29 7.14
N VAL A 124 0.00 1.05 6.90
CA VAL A 124 0.93 2.03 6.35
C VAL A 124 1.29 1.56 4.95
N GLY A 125 0.90 2.33 3.95
CA GLY A 125 1.23 2.05 2.56
C GLY A 125 2.48 2.80 2.13
N ILE A 126 3.34 2.12 1.39
CA ILE A 126 4.55 2.66 0.76
C ILE A 126 4.37 2.55 -0.76
N TRP A 127 4.28 3.69 -1.44
CA TRP A 127 4.20 3.73 -2.90
C TRP A 127 5.57 3.98 -3.49
N PHE A 128 5.96 3.12 -4.41
CA PHE A 128 7.20 3.23 -5.15
C PHE A 128 6.93 3.66 -6.60
N LEU A 129 7.72 4.58 -7.11
CA LEU A 129 7.81 4.79 -8.55
C LEU A 129 8.71 3.72 -9.14
N ALA A 130 8.23 3.06 -10.20
CA ALA A 130 8.92 1.95 -10.83
C ALA A 130 8.78 1.99 -12.35
N LYS A 131 9.64 1.25 -13.06
CA LYS A 131 9.56 1.02 -14.50
C LYS A 131 9.44 -0.47 -14.83
N VAL A 132 8.72 -0.80 -15.88
CA VAL A 132 8.66 -2.16 -16.39
C VAL A 132 9.96 -2.50 -17.09
N ILE A 133 10.54 -3.65 -16.76
CA ILE A 133 11.73 -4.18 -17.43
C ILE A 133 11.42 -5.43 -18.24
N LYS A 134 10.32 -6.14 -17.95
CA LYS A 134 9.94 -7.38 -18.65
C LYS A 134 8.48 -7.72 -18.41
N GLY A 135 7.88 -8.43 -19.35
CA GLY A 135 6.55 -9.04 -19.22
C GLY A 135 5.51 -8.40 -20.13
N THR A 136 4.34 -9.02 -20.16
CA THR A 136 3.14 -8.49 -20.82
C THR A 136 2.05 -8.38 -19.77
N PRO A 137 1.33 -7.25 -19.67
CA PRO A 137 0.29 -7.06 -18.67
C PRO A 137 -0.76 -8.16 -18.72
N ARG A 138 -1.00 -8.81 -17.61
CA ARG A 138 -2.04 -9.82 -17.43
C ARG A 138 -2.43 -9.84 -15.95
N ALA A 139 -3.71 -9.63 -15.68
CA ALA A 139 -4.23 -9.67 -14.33
C ALA A 139 -4.02 -11.05 -13.68
N GLY A 140 -3.67 -11.04 -12.44
CA GLY A 140 -3.50 -12.20 -11.58
C GLY A 140 -3.89 -11.91 -10.16
N ASP A 141 -3.81 -12.90 -9.30
CA ASP A 141 -4.15 -12.85 -7.88
C ASP A 141 -5.50 -12.16 -7.60
N ASP A 142 -5.49 -11.04 -6.91
CA ASP A 142 -6.66 -10.25 -6.49
C ASP A 142 -7.26 -9.38 -7.60
N LEU A 143 -6.65 -9.34 -8.79
CA LEU A 143 -7.10 -8.53 -9.92
C LEU A 143 -7.69 -9.42 -11.04
N ASP A 144 -8.72 -8.92 -11.72
CA ASP A 144 -9.34 -9.55 -12.89
C ASP A 144 -9.05 -8.81 -14.21
N LEU A 145 -8.54 -7.57 -14.12
CA LEU A 145 -8.16 -6.76 -15.26
C LEU A 145 -7.03 -5.81 -14.87
N VAL A 146 -6.09 -5.58 -15.79
CA VAL A 146 -5.06 -4.54 -15.67
C VAL A 146 -5.03 -3.72 -16.95
N GLU A 147 -5.09 -2.40 -16.81
CA GLU A 147 -5.12 -1.45 -17.93
C GLU A 147 -4.37 -0.18 -17.59
N TYR A 148 -3.95 0.55 -18.64
CA TYR A 148 -3.31 1.86 -18.53
C TYR A 148 -4.33 2.98 -18.72
N PHE A 149 -4.27 4.01 -17.88
CA PHE A 149 -5.19 5.13 -17.88
C PHE A 149 -4.44 6.47 -17.88
N PRO A 150 -4.85 7.43 -18.73
CA PRO A 150 -4.40 8.80 -18.58
C PRO A 150 -4.78 9.35 -17.20
N LEU A 151 -3.90 10.14 -16.58
CA LEU A 151 -4.13 10.66 -15.22
C LEU A 151 -5.39 11.54 -15.10
N ASP A 152 -5.87 12.10 -16.19
CA ASP A 152 -7.12 12.90 -16.25
C ASP A 152 -8.39 12.03 -16.44
N LYS A 153 -8.24 10.73 -16.73
CA LYS A 153 -9.35 9.79 -16.97
C LYS A 153 -9.28 8.55 -16.09
N ILE A 154 -8.91 8.75 -14.84
CA ILE A 154 -8.83 7.66 -13.85
C ILE A 154 -10.25 7.16 -13.53
N PRO A 155 -10.48 5.83 -13.57
CA PRO A 155 -11.75 5.23 -13.19
C PRO A 155 -12.02 5.33 -11.67
N GLU A 156 -13.16 4.81 -11.23
CA GLU A 156 -13.50 4.78 -9.80
C GLU A 156 -12.51 3.91 -9.01
N LEU A 157 -11.92 4.50 -7.97
CA LEU A 157 -10.87 3.87 -7.18
C LEU A 157 -11.40 3.17 -5.93
N ALA A 158 -10.76 2.05 -5.60
CA ALA A 158 -11.07 1.24 -4.41
C ALA A 158 -10.63 1.91 -3.10
N PHE A 159 -9.49 2.61 -3.12
CA PHE A 159 -8.86 3.09 -1.89
C PHE A 159 -8.75 4.61 -1.84
N PRO A 160 -9.18 5.23 -0.72
CA PRO A 160 -9.03 6.67 -0.52
C PRO A 160 -7.59 7.17 -0.64
N THR A 161 -6.61 6.33 -0.27
CA THR A 161 -5.18 6.64 -0.38
C THR A 161 -4.71 6.74 -1.83
N ASP A 162 -5.27 5.94 -2.75
CA ASP A 162 -4.92 6.03 -4.17
C ASP A 162 -5.38 7.37 -4.78
N HIS A 163 -6.52 7.92 -4.34
CA HIS A 163 -6.92 9.27 -4.73
C HIS A 163 -5.86 10.32 -4.35
N VAL A 164 -5.32 10.22 -3.11
CA VAL A 164 -4.26 11.12 -2.64
C VAL A 164 -3.01 10.97 -3.50
N VAL A 165 -2.59 9.73 -3.76
CA VAL A 165 -1.40 9.43 -4.56
C VAL A 165 -1.55 9.96 -5.99
N ILE A 166 -2.70 9.75 -6.63
CA ILE A 166 -2.96 10.22 -7.99
C ILE A 166 -2.97 11.76 -8.05
N GLU A 167 -3.53 12.43 -7.05
CA GLU A 167 -3.44 13.89 -6.98
C GLU A 167 -2.00 14.40 -6.80
N MET A 168 -1.16 13.70 -6.06
CA MET A 168 0.27 14.01 -5.94
C MET A 168 0.97 13.82 -7.29
N LEU A 169 0.67 12.75 -8.04
CA LEU A 169 1.20 12.51 -9.39
C LEU A 169 0.81 13.62 -10.38
N ARG A 170 -0.46 14.05 -10.36
CA ARG A 170 -0.94 15.16 -11.18
C ARG A 170 -0.18 16.46 -10.91
N ARG A 171 0.04 16.77 -9.62
CA ARG A 171 0.79 17.98 -9.21
C ARG A 171 2.26 17.93 -9.63
N GLU A 172 2.92 16.78 -9.43
CA GLU A 172 4.32 16.60 -9.83
C GLU A 172 4.47 16.76 -11.34
N ARG A 173 3.55 16.21 -12.14
CA ARG A 173 3.52 16.34 -13.59
C ARG A 173 3.31 17.79 -14.05
N SER A 174 2.38 18.50 -13.41
CA SER A 174 2.10 19.90 -13.72
C SER A 174 3.27 20.82 -13.38
N ALA A 175 3.98 20.56 -12.29
CA ALA A 175 5.15 21.33 -11.85
C ALA A 175 6.38 21.09 -12.73
N SER A 176 6.47 19.94 -13.39
CA SER A 176 7.62 19.49 -14.17
C SER A 176 7.52 19.82 -15.68
N GLY A 177 6.43 20.45 -16.13
CA GLY A 177 6.22 20.74 -17.57
C GLY A 177 6.30 19.47 -18.42
N GLU A 178 5.43 18.50 -18.16
CA GLU A 178 5.22 17.23 -18.90
C GLU A 178 6.38 16.20 -18.95
N SER A 179 7.60 16.50 -18.48
CA SER A 179 8.77 15.66 -18.83
C SER A 179 9.41 14.81 -17.73
N ASN A 180 9.07 14.98 -16.45
CA ASN A 180 9.86 14.37 -15.35
C ASN A 180 9.31 13.06 -14.76
N LEU A 181 8.14 12.59 -15.17
CA LEU A 181 7.64 11.25 -14.76
C LEU A 181 8.02 10.15 -15.77
N HIS A 182 8.76 10.48 -16.83
CA HIS A 182 9.31 9.47 -17.73
C HIS A 182 10.44 8.73 -17.01
N PRO A 183 10.42 7.39 -16.94
CA PRO A 183 11.37 6.59 -16.18
C PRO A 183 12.85 6.85 -16.51
N ASP A 184 13.15 7.32 -17.73
CA ASP A 184 14.52 7.60 -18.20
C ASP A 184 15.03 9.02 -17.87
N ARG A 185 14.24 9.87 -17.20
CA ARG A 185 14.59 11.28 -16.92
C ARG A 185 14.68 11.63 -15.43
N ILE A 186 14.61 10.65 -14.56
CA ILE A 186 14.74 10.89 -13.11
C ILE A 186 16.23 10.95 -12.77
N PRO A 187 16.74 12.08 -12.20
CA PRO A 187 18.14 12.15 -11.78
C PRO A 187 18.38 11.10 -10.67
N THR A 188 19.32 10.20 -10.90
CA THR A 188 19.89 9.36 -9.86
C THR A 188 20.67 10.27 -8.91
N THR A 189 20.11 10.59 -7.76
CA THR A 189 20.87 11.18 -6.67
C THR A 189 21.80 10.12 -6.11
N THR A 190 23.09 10.26 -6.41
CA THR A 190 24.21 9.59 -5.75
C THR A 190 24.26 9.95 -4.28
#